data_3bb0cbb9abd8b7978d859de498bc9dab
#
_entry.id   3bb0cbb9abd8b7978d859de498bc9dab
#
_cell.length_a   1.000
_cell.length_b   1.000
_cell.length_c   1.000
_cell.angle_alpha   90.00
_cell.angle_beta   90.00
_cell.angle_gamma   90.00
#
_symmetry.space_group_name_H-M   'P 1'
#
loop_
_entity.id
_entity.type
_entity.pdbx_description
1 polymer ?
#
loop_
_entity_poly.entity_id
_entity_poly.type
_entity_poly.pdbx_seq_one_letter_code
_entity_poly.pdbx_strand_id
1 'polypeptide(L)'
;MIKYVDIYDKDKVNDECGVFGVYKDSSDDFNIASLTREALYGLQHRGQVSAGITVNNNENFTTVKEFGMVSEVFNDKAIDKLGDGNIAVGHVRYSAHESLDRAANQPLVMRYIAGSLAIASNGAITNFAEIRQQLEHGGAIFQSNSNVEIMSYVIATERCTTDELETAVLFAMDKLEGAYSSVLCGPSRLIGFRDKNGFRPLCIGKLNNSYIITSESCVIDSLGGEFLRDVEPGEMVVIDETGFHSYKSRIKAYNTSMCIFEYVYVARPDSVIDGVSVHNARFKAGELLYNEHPIDADMVCGVPDSGIIAAQGYAKASGIPYGTGFVKNKYIGRTVGTGKDKKKRLLKTRLTALKANVSGKRIIIVDDSIVRGETANHIVKLLRDAGAKEVHMLISSPPFVCPCYFGMDIHNKESLIANRFSQEEICNKIGADSLGYLSISGLNQIAEGADVGFCNGCFTGEYPAEIPRTIFVDKFAKKINKK
;
A
#
# COMPACT_ATOMS: atom_id res chain seq x y z
N MET A 1 -16.25 -1.42 -21.35
CA MET A 1 -15.91 -1.39 -19.91
C MET A 1 -14.89 -2.48 -19.65
N ILE A 2 -13.64 -2.07 -19.48
CA ILE A 2 -12.48 -2.96 -19.36
C ILE A 2 -12.40 -3.39 -17.89
N LYS A 3 -12.57 -4.68 -17.59
CA LYS A 3 -12.41 -5.21 -16.24
C LYS A 3 -10.94 -5.51 -15.99
N TYR A 4 -10.28 -4.68 -15.22
CA TYR A 4 -8.94 -4.95 -14.69
C TYR A 4 -9.06 -5.91 -13.50
N VAL A 5 -8.73 -7.16 -13.68
CA VAL A 5 -8.61 -8.14 -12.59
C VAL A 5 -7.40 -9.02 -12.90
N ASP A 6 -6.35 -8.86 -12.13
CA ASP A 6 -5.22 -9.78 -12.16
C ASP A 6 -5.55 -11.01 -11.29
N ILE A 7 -5.41 -12.21 -11.83
CA ILE A 7 -5.73 -13.45 -11.11
C ILE A 7 -4.62 -13.79 -10.09
N TYR A 8 -3.38 -13.36 -10.34
CA TYR A 8 -2.31 -13.46 -9.35
C TYR A 8 -2.59 -12.58 -8.12
N ASP A 9 -3.27 -11.44 -8.32
CA ASP A 9 -3.58 -10.52 -7.22
C ASP A 9 -4.72 -11.02 -6.31
N LYS A 10 -5.53 -11.99 -6.75
CA LYS A 10 -6.60 -12.52 -5.88
C LYS A 10 -6.08 -13.41 -4.74
N ASP A 11 -4.88 -13.96 -4.87
CA ASP A 11 -4.29 -14.87 -3.90
C ASP A 11 -3.12 -14.26 -3.11
N LYS A 12 -2.67 -13.09 -3.50
CA LYS A 12 -1.74 -12.27 -2.73
C LYS A 12 -2.50 -11.18 -1.98
N VAL A 13 -1.93 -10.75 -0.88
CA VAL A 13 -2.34 -9.50 -0.24
C VAL A 13 -2.11 -8.41 -1.28
N ASN A 14 -3.15 -7.65 -1.56
CA ASN A 14 -3.05 -6.60 -2.55
C ASN A 14 -2.62 -5.29 -1.91
N ASP A 15 -1.94 -4.50 -2.72
CA ASP A 15 -1.29 -3.27 -2.34
C ASP A 15 -2.28 -2.21 -1.88
N GLU A 16 -1.78 -1.27 -1.15
CA GLU A 16 -2.48 -0.11 -0.67
C GLU A 16 -2.16 1.10 -1.53
N CYS A 17 -2.93 2.17 -1.32
CA CYS A 17 -2.74 3.43 -2.01
C CYS A 17 -1.37 4.07 -1.71
N GLY A 18 -0.91 4.95 -2.60
CA GLY A 18 0.23 5.82 -2.39
C GLY A 18 -0.16 7.28 -2.52
N VAL A 19 0.36 8.13 -1.62
CA VAL A 19 0.12 9.57 -1.60
C VAL A 19 1.42 10.32 -1.85
N PHE A 20 1.29 11.46 -2.52
CA PHE A 20 2.37 12.39 -2.80
C PHE A 20 1.86 13.83 -2.70
N GLY A 21 2.66 14.72 -2.16
CA GLY A 21 2.44 16.16 -2.17
C GLY A 21 3.74 16.92 -2.35
N VAL A 22 3.70 18.02 -3.04
CA VAL A 22 4.84 18.92 -3.21
C VAL A 22 4.39 20.38 -3.04
N TYR A 23 5.17 21.12 -2.26
CA TYR A 23 5.11 22.57 -2.15
C TYR A 23 6.34 23.13 -2.88
N LYS A 24 6.11 23.77 -4.04
CA LYS A 24 7.15 24.30 -4.90
C LYS A 24 7.59 25.67 -4.40
N ASP A 25 8.88 25.83 -4.12
CA ASP A 25 9.47 27.13 -3.89
C ASP A 25 9.53 27.95 -5.20
N SER A 26 9.30 29.24 -5.11
CA SER A 26 9.26 30.13 -6.27
C SER A 26 10.60 30.24 -7.02
N SER A 27 11.70 29.89 -6.38
CA SER A 27 13.05 29.89 -6.98
C SER A 27 13.36 28.61 -7.77
N ASP A 28 12.55 27.56 -7.63
CA ASP A 28 12.77 26.29 -8.30
C ASP A 28 12.13 26.25 -9.70
N ASP A 29 12.91 25.78 -10.68
CA ASP A 29 12.50 25.72 -12.09
C ASP A 29 12.18 24.29 -12.52
N PHE A 30 11.02 23.76 -12.09
CA PHE A 30 10.45 22.52 -12.60
C PHE A 30 8.93 22.65 -12.77
N ASN A 31 8.36 21.90 -13.70
CA ASN A 31 6.90 21.81 -13.82
C ASN A 31 6.36 20.86 -12.76
N ILE A 32 5.47 21.37 -11.89
CA ILE A 32 4.98 20.65 -10.71
C ILE A 32 4.12 19.43 -11.08
N ALA A 33 3.36 19.50 -12.19
CA ALA A 33 2.54 18.38 -12.66
C ALA A 33 3.41 17.23 -13.18
N SER A 34 4.49 17.56 -13.93
CA SER A 34 5.46 16.57 -14.41
C SER A 34 6.19 15.89 -13.27
N LEU A 35 6.68 16.68 -12.30
CA LEU A 35 7.34 16.14 -11.10
C LEU A 35 6.39 15.19 -10.31
N THR A 36 5.14 15.61 -10.14
CA THR A 36 4.15 14.77 -9.45
C THR A 36 3.88 13.46 -10.21
N ARG A 37 3.81 13.49 -11.55
CA ARG A 37 3.71 12.27 -12.36
C ARG A 37 4.91 11.34 -12.13
N GLU A 38 6.12 11.87 -12.10
CA GLU A 38 7.35 11.10 -11.85
C GLU A 38 7.34 10.47 -10.45
N ALA A 39 6.92 11.23 -9.45
CA ALA A 39 6.71 10.72 -8.09
C ALA A 39 5.72 9.56 -8.04
N LEU A 40 4.59 9.68 -8.76
CA LEU A 40 3.58 8.62 -8.82
C LEU A 40 4.08 7.37 -9.55
N TYR A 41 5.02 7.46 -10.49
CA TYR A 41 5.72 6.28 -11.03
C TYR A 41 6.49 5.54 -9.92
N GLY A 42 7.14 6.28 -9.03
CA GLY A 42 7.83 5.73 -7.87
C GLY A 42 6.89 4.98 -6.91
N LEU A 43 5.61 5.39 -6.84
CA LEU A 43 4.57 4.79 -6.00
C LEU A 43 3.66 3.80 -6.73
N GLN A 44 3.88 3.52 -8.03
CA GLN A 44 2.95 2.71 -8.85
C GLN A 44 2.74 1.28 -8.29
N HIS A 45 3.71 0.74 -7.56
CA HIS A 45 3.59 -0.57 -6.89
C HIS A 45 2.48 -0.56 -5.83
N ARG A 46 2.18 0.58 -5.20
CA ARG A 46 1.13 0.73 -4.17
C ARG A 46 -0.29 0.79 -4.75
N GLY A 47 -0.45 1.16 -6.02
CA GLY A 47 -1.78 1.24 -6.63
C GLY A 47 -1.74 1.28 -8.14
N GLN A 48 -2.57 0.44 -8.79
CA GLN A 48 -2.58 0.28 -10.25
C GLN A 48 -4.00 0.33 -10.85
N VAL A 49 -5.00 0.69 -10.03
CA VAL A 49 -6.41 0.75 -10.46
C VAL A 49 -6.76 2.13 -10.99
N SER A 50 -6.31 3.18 -10.32
CA SER A 50 -6.47 4.55 -10.80
C SER A 50 -5.32 5.43 -10.32
N ALA A 51 -5.11 6.54 -11.02
CA ALA A 51 -4.17 7.58 -10.66
C ALA A 51 -4.82 8.96 -10.78
N GLY A 52 -4.38 9.90 -9.95
CA GLY A 52 -4.89 11.27 -9.97
C GLY A 52 -3.85 12.27 -9.51
N ILE A 53 -3.92 13.45 -10.10
CA ILE A 53 -3.13 14.63 -9.72
C ILE A 53 -4.06 15.84 -9.65
N THR A 54 -3.89 16.62 -8.60
CA THR A 54 -4.48 17.96 -8.47
C THR A 54 -3.35 18.96 -8.32
N VAL A 55 -3.33 19.99 -9.16
CA VAL A 55 -2.42 21.14 -9.10
C VAL A 55 -3.21 22.33 -8.61
N ASN A 56 -2.67 23.04 -7.63
CA ASN A 56 -3.14 24.34 -7.17
C ASN A 56 -2.21 25.42 -7.72
N ASN A 57 -2.80 26.33 -8.50
CA ASN A 57 -2.14 27.53 -8.96
C ASN A 57 -2.88 28.74 -8.37
N ASN A 58 -2.38 29.26 -7.25
CA ASN A 58 -2.96 30.42 -6.56
C ASN A 58 -4.47 30.26 -6.37
N GLU A 59 -4.88 29.23 -5.61
CA GLU A 59 -6.27 28.86 -5.29
C GLU A 59 -7.08 28.27 -6.47
N ASN A 60 -6.52 28.23 -7.67
CA ASN A 60 -7.14 27.56 -8.80
C ASN A 60 -6.73 26.09 -8.86
N PHE A 61 -7.66 25.20 -8.52
CA PHE A 61 -7.45 23.77 -8.49
C PHE A 61 -7.78 23.13 -9.82
N THR A 62 -6.79 22.54 -10.48
CA THR A 62 -6.97 21.73 -11.70
C THR A 62 -6.71 20.27 -11.38
N THR A 63 -7.64 19.39 -11.76
CA THR A 63 -7.53 17.96 -11.47
C THR A 63 -7.65 17.12 -12.72
N VAL A 64 -6.78 16.13 -12.83
CA VAL A 64 -6.90 15.00 -13.76
C VAL A 64 -6.81 13.72 -12.95
N LYS A 65 -7.85 12.87 -13.02
CA LYS A 65 -7.88 11.56 -12.37
C LYS A 65 -8.72 10.58 -13.19
N GLU A 66 -8.22 9.37 -13.35
CA GLU A 66 -8.88 8.35 -14.16
C GLU A 66 -8.45 6.95 -13.71
N PHE A 67 -9.21 5.93 -14.17
CA PHE A 67 -8.78 4.54 -14.09
C PHE A 67 -7.59 4.28 -15.01
N GLY A 68 -6.64 3.51 -14.54
CA GLY A 68 -5.43 3.14 -15.27
C GLY A 68 -4.16 3.41 -14.46
N MET A 69 -3.05 2.95 -15.03
CA MET A 69 -1.71 3.22 -14.50
C MET A 69 -1.30 4.68 -14.76
N VAL A 70 -0.32 5.14 -14.04
CA VAL A 70 0.23 6.51 -14.18
C VAL A 70 0.56 6.83 -15.65
N SER A 71 1.17 5.88 -16.38
CA SER A 71 1.51 6.03 -17.81
C SER A 71 0.29 6.12 -18.73
N GLU A 72 -0.84 5.55 -18.33
CA GLU A 72 -2.06 5.56 -19.12
C GLU A 72 -2.87 6.84 -18.87
N VAL A 73 -2.87 7.33 -17.63
CA VAL A 73 -3.64 8.49 -17.19
C VAL A 73 -2.94 9.80 -17.56
N PHE A 74 -1.63 9.88 -17.37
CA PHE A 74 -0.87 11.13 -17.50
C PHE A 74 0.01 11.16 -18.75
N ASN A 75 -0.64 11.27 -19.93
CA ASN A 75 0.04 11.64 -21.16
C ASN A 75 0.32 13.17 -21.18
N ASP A 76 1.04 13.64 -22.20
CA ASP A 76 1.44 15.06 -22.30
C ASP A 76 0.22 16.01 -22.27
N LYS A 77 -0.88 15.64 -22.93
CA LYS A 77 -2.11 16.44 -22.89
C LYS A 77 -2.71 16.57 -21.49
N ALA A 78 -2.60 15.53 -20.67
CA ALA A 78 -3.07 15.55 -19.30
C ALA A 78 -2.17 16.44 -18.42
N ILE A 79 -0.86 16.42 -18.66
CA ILE A 79 0.10 17.29 -17.99
C ILE A 79 -0.10 18.75 -18.41
N ASP A 80 -0.26 19.01 -19.70
CA ASP A 80 -0.57 20.36 -20.21
C ASP A 80 -1.87 20.92 -19.62
N LYS A 81 -2.89 20.06 -19.46
CA LYS A 81 -4.16 20.44 -18.82
C LYS A 81 -4.00 20.78 -17.34
N LEU A 82 -3.16 20.04 -16.62
CA LEU A 82 -2.86 20.31 -15.21
C LEU A 82 -2.13 21.64 -15.06
N GLY A 83 -1.25 21.97 -16.01
CA GLY A 83 -0.46 23.18 -16.01
C GLY A 83 0.63 23.18 -14.94
N ASP A 84 1.06 24.37 -14.54
CA ASP A 84 2.00 24.58 -13.44
C ASP A 84 1.29 25.26 -12.26
N GLY A 85 1.93 25.25 -11.09
CA GLY A 85 1.39 25.81 -9.86
C GLY A 85 2.42 25.76 -8.73
N ASN A 86 1.98 26.13 -7.54
CA ASN A 86 2.84 26.14 -6.36
C ASN A 86 2.62 24.92 -5.43
N ILE A 87 1.48 24.24 -5.50
CA ILE A 87 1.21 23.04 -4.71
C ILE A 87 0.59 21.96 -5.61
N ALA A 88 1.02 20.72 -5.46
CA ALA A 88 0.36 19.59 -6.09
C ALA A 88 0.18 18.42 -5.12
N VAL A 89 -0.91 17.69 -5.32
CA VAL A 89 -1.20 16.44 -4.61
C VAL A 89 -1.46 15.33 -5.64
N GLY A 90 -0.80 14.20 -5.45
CA GLY A 90 -0.90 13.02 -6.29
C GLY A 90 -1.35 11.79 -5.53
N HIS A 91 -1.99 10.85 -6.22
CA HIS A 91 -2.47 9.61 -5.65
C HIS A 91 -2.42 8.47 -6.67
N VAL A 92 -2.00 7.29 -6.21
CA VAL A 92 -2.19 6.01 -6.88
C VAL A 92 -3.09 5.12 -6.04
N ARG A 93 -4.13 4.55 -6.65
CA ARG A 93 -5.17 3.81 -5.94
C ARG A 93 -5.07 2.33 -6.20
N TYR A 94 -5.19 1.54 -5.15
CA TYR A 94 -5.62 0.16 -5.19
C TYR A 94 -7.11 0.04 -4.82
N SER A 95 -7.82 -0.92 -5.36
CA SER A 95 -9.19 -1.26 -4.96
C SER A 95 -9.49 -2.71 -5.31
N ALA A 96 -9.86 -3.49 -4.32
CA ALA A 96 -10.27 -4.90 -4.47
C ALA A 96 -11.68 -5.09 -5.00
N HIS A 97 -12.53 -4.08 -4.83
CA HIS A 97 -13.95 -4.19 -5.18
C HIS A 97 -14.19 -4.12 -6.67
N GLU A 98 -15.05 -5.01 -7.19
CA GLU A 98 -15.48 -5.05 -8.59
C GLU A 98 -16.23 -3.78 -9.04
N SER A 99 -16.76 -3.00 -8.11
CA SER A 99 -17.39 -1.71 -8.40
C SER A 99 -16.32 -0.62 -8.47
N LEU A 100 -15.85 -0.36 -9.67
CA LEU A 100 -15.00 0.79 -9.95
C LEU A 100 -15.86 2.07 -9.86
N ASP A 101 -15.86 2.69 -8.68
CA ASP A 101 -16.50 3.99 -8.48
C ASP A 101 -15.52 5.12 -8.82
N ARG A 102 -15.83 5.86 -9.88
CA ARG A 102 -15.05 7.02 -10.32
C ARG A 102 -15.02 8.15 -9.27
N ALA A 103 -16.13 8.30 -8.51
CA ALA A 103 -16.22 9.32 -7.49
C ALA A 103 -15.18 9.10 -6.36
N ALA A 104 -14.82 7.83 -6.12
CA ALA A 104 -13.82 7.46 -5.13
C ALA A 104 -12.36 7.61 -5.61
N ASN A 105 -12.11 7.99 -6.87
CA ASN A 105 -10.75 8.28 -7.33
C ASN A 105 -10.23 9.56 -6.66
N GLN A 106 -8.98 9.50 -6.21
CA GLN A 106 -8.31 10.59 -5.51
C GLN A 106 -7.27 11.27 -6.41
N PRO A 107 -6.87 12.51 -6.10
CA PRO A 107 -7.29 13.37 -4.99
C PRO A 107 -8.78 13.76 -5.09
N LEU A 108 -9.44 13.90 -3.92
CA LEU A 108 -10.78 14.45 -3.84
C LEU A 108 -10.70 15.96 -3.67
N VAL A 109 -11.30 16.71 -4.59
CA VAL A 109 -11.39 18.17 -4.50
C VAL A 109 -12.79 18.54 -4.01
N MET A 110 -12.84 19.31 -2.93
CA MET A 110 -14.07 19.81 -2.37
C MET A 110 -14.04 21.34 -2.25
N ARG A 111 -15.20 21.96 -2.48
CA ARG A 111 -15.41 23.39 -2.23
C ARG A 111 -16.32 23.55 -1.03
N TYR A 112 -15.96 24.40 -0.13
CA TYR A 112 -16.71 24.70 1.07
C TYR A 112 -16.60 26.20 1.41
N ILE A 113 -17.18 26.66 2.51
CA ILE A 113 -17.33 28.07 2.85
C ILE A 113 -15.98 28.82 2.94
N ALA A 114 -14.89 28.16 3.30
CA ALA A 114 -13.56 28.76 3.45
C ALA A 114 -12.63 28.51 2.23
N GLY A 115 -13.18 28.14 1.07
CA GLY A 115 -12.41 27.94 -0.16
C GLY A 115 -12.46 26.53 -0.72
N SER A 116 -11.37 26.10 -1.33
CA SER A 116 -11.21 24.75 -1.88
C SER A 116 -10.12 23.99 -1.15
N LEU A 117 -10.28 22.67 -1.06
CA LEU A 117 -9.23 21.77 -0.62
C LEU A 117 -9.15 20.54 -1.53
N ALA A 118 -7.95 19.96 -1.65
CA ALA A 118 -7.73 18.68 -2.33
C ALA A 118 -7.04 17.73 -1.34
N ILE A 119 -7.55 16.50 -1.21
CA ILE A 119 -7.01 15.52 -0.26
C ILE A 119 -6.80 14.18 -0.92
N ALA A 120 -5.70 13.53 -0.58
CA ALA A 120 -5.38 12.14 -0.89
C ALA A 120 -4.98 11.41 0.38
N SER A 121 -5.38 10.15 0.51
CA SER A 121 -5.13 9.36 1.71
C SER A 121 -4.90 7.88 1.38
N ASN A 122 -4.04 7.25 2.17
CA ASN A 122 -3.81 5.82 2.24
C ASN A 122 -4.25 5.28 3.61
N GLY A 123 -5.07 4.23 3.63
CA GLY A 123 -5.54 3.56 4.84
C GLY A 123 -7.06 3.42 4.92
N ALA A 124 -7.56 2.96 6.07
CA ALA A 124 -8.98 2.75 6.32
C ALA A 124 -9.40 3.28 7.69
N ILE A 125 -10.46 4.07 7.72
CA ILE A 125 -11.06 4.63 8.93
C ILE A 125 -12.00 3.58 9.55
N THR A 126 -11.75 3.18 10.79
CA THR A 126 -12.54 2.12 11.46
C THR A 126 -13.89 2.60 11.96
N ASN A 127 -14.05 3.88 12.29
CA ASN A 127 -15.32 4.50 12.66
C ASN A 127 -16.06 5.15 11.48
N PHE A 128 -15.80 4.67 10.27
CA PHE A 128 -16.41 5.17 9.02
C PHE A 128 -17.93 5.21 9.04
N ALA A 129 -18.55 4.10 9.47
CA ALA A 129 -20.01 3.97 9.46
C ALA A 129 -20.69 4.94 10.42
N GLU A 130 -20.12 5.10 11.60
CA GLU A 130 -20.61 5.98 12.67
C GLU A 130 -20.52 7.45 12.23
N ILE A 131 -19.37 7.88 11.72
CA ILE A 131 -19.18 9.27 11.28
C ILE A 131 -20.08 9.55 10.08
N ARG A 132 -20.16 8.65 9.12
CA ARG A 132 -21.04 8.81 7.97
C ARG A 132 -22.49 8.99 8.38
N GLN A 133 -22.99 8.15 9.30
CA GLN A 133 -24.35 8.24 9.79
C GLN A 133 -24.61 9.59 10.48
N GLN A 134 -23.67 10.07 11.28
CA GLN A 134 -23.80 11.38 11.93
C GLN A 134 -23.87 12.51 10.90
N LEU A 135 -23.00 12.50 9.90
CA LEU A 135 -22.97 13.51 8.85
C LEU A 135 -24.24 13.48 7.98
N GLU A 136 -24.72 12.28 7.59
CA GLU A 136 -25.98 12.13 6.85
C GLU A 136 -27.20 12.67 7.63
N HIS A 137 -27.26 12.44 8.96
CA HIS A 137 -28.29 13.05 9.81
C HIS A 137 -28.17 14.57 9.89
N GLY A 138 -26.96 15.11 9.76
CA GLY A 138 -26.69 16.54 9.62
C GLY A 138 -26.96 17.11 8.23
N GLY A 139 -27.38 16.28 7.27
CA GLY A 139 -27.72 16.69 5.89
C GLY A 139 -26.58 16.60 4.90
N ALA A 140 -25.44 15.95 5.24
CA ALA A 140 -24.35 15.72 4.28
C ALA A 140 -24.79 14.79 3.13
N ILE A 141 -24.38 15.12 1.91
CA ILE A 141 -24.70 14.37 0.70
C ILE A 141 -23.39 13.77 0.16
N PHE A 142 -23.24 12.45 0.27
CA PHE A 142 -22.07 11.73 -0.20
C PHE A 142 -22.21 11.30 -1.66
N GLN A 143 -21.10 11.40 -2.39
CA GLN A 143 -21.00 10.97 -3.79
C GLN A 143 -20.31 9.61 -3.94
N SER A 144 -19.60 9.17 -2.89
CA SER A 144 -18.87 7.90 -2.87
C SER A 144 -18.93 7.25 -1.48
N ASN A 145 -18.31 6.07 -1.38
CA ASN A 145 -18.09 5.36 -0.12
C ASN A 145 -16.59 5.41 0.26
N SER A 146 -15.89 6.50 -0.09
CA SER A 146 -14.46 6.62 0.21
C SER A 146 -14.20 7.22 1.59
N ASN A 147 -13.16 6.73 2.25
CA ASN A 147 -12.68 7.31 3.51
C ASN A 147 -12.34 8.79 3.37
N VAL A 148 -11.78 9.17 2.23
CA VAL A 148 -11.34 10.55 1.94
C VAL A 148 -12.51 11.52 1.91
N GLU A 149 -13.67 11.10 1.43
CA GLU A 149 -14.86 11.95 1.43
C GLU A 149 -15.34 12.23 2.86
N ILE A 150 -15.34 11.22 3.73
CA ILE A 150 -15.61 11.38 5.17
C ILE A 150 -14.60 12.34 5.81
N MET A 151 -13.31 12.12 5.60
CA MET A 151 -12.26 13.00 6.14
C MET A 151 -12.47 14.45 5.70
N SER A 152 -12.80 14.67 4.43
CA SER A 152 -13.08 16.01 3.90
C SER A 152 -14.26 16.68 4.59
N TYR A 153 -15.35 15.95 4.84
CA TYR A 153 -16.51 16.46 5.56
C TYR A 153 -16.17 16.80 7.01
N VAL A 154 -15.43 15.94 7.71
CA VAL A 154 -15.01 16.19 9.08
C VAL A 154 -14.15 17.46 9.16
N ILE A 155 -13.13 17.57 8.28
CA ILE A 155 -12.26 18.76 8.22
C ILE A 155 -13.08 20.03 7.91
N ALA A 156 -13.98 19.97 6.91
CA ALA A 156 -14.83 21.11 6.56
C ALA A 156 -15.76 21.54 7.70
N THR A 157 -16.30 20.57 8.46
CA THR A 157 -17.15 20.85 9.63
C THR A 157 -16.35 21.52 10.73
N GLU A 158 -15.15 21.02 11.06
CA GLU A 158 -14.28 21.65 12.05
C GLU A 158 -13.86 23.06 11.61
N ARG A 159 -13.60 23.26 10.31
CA ARG A 159 -13.24 24.56 9.76
C ARG A 159 -14.34 25.61 9.87
N CYS A 160 -15.60 25.19 10.01
CA CYS A 160 -16.70 26.14 10.30
C CYS A 160 -16.65 26.74 11.72
N THR A 161 -15.89 26.12 12.62
CA THR A 161 -15.78 26.53 14.03
C THR A 161 -14.37 27.01 14.41
N THR A 162 -13.42 26.97 13.47
CA THR A 162 -12.02 27.38 13.67
C THR A 162 -11.58 28.34 12.55
N ASP A 163 -10.69 29.28 12.88
CA ASP A 163 -10.18 30.27 11.91
C ASP A 163 -9.02 29.73 11.06
N GLU A 164 -8.35 28.66 11.51
CA GLU A 164 -7.18 28.09 10.84
C GLU A 164 -7.44 26.66 10.34
N LEU A 165 -6.96 26.37 9.14
CA LEU A 165 -7.11 25.04 8.51
C LEU A 165 -6.37 23.96 9.33
N GLU A 166 -5.19 24.27 9.86
CA GLU A 166 -4.39 23.39 10.68
C GLU A 166 -5.14 22.94 11.94
N THR A 167 -5.80 23.89 12.62
CA THR A 167 -6.61 23.60 13.79
C THR A 167 -7.78 22.69 13.44
N ALA A 168 -8.42 22.90 12.28
CA ALA A 168 -9.49 22.05 11.81
C ALA A 168 -8.99 20.61 11.50
N VAL A 169 -7.81 20.47 10.89
CA VAL A 169 -7.20 19.15 10.62
C VAL A 169 -6.85 18.46 11.94
N LEU A 170 -6.27 19.15 12.92
CA LEU A 170 -5.98 18.55 14.24
C LEU A 170 -7.24 18.05 14.93
N PHE A 171 -8.33 18.83 14.92
CA PHE A 171 -9.61 18.41 15.49
C PHE A 171 -10.24 17.24 14.70
N ALA A 172 -10.05 17.20 13.38
CA ALA A 172 -10.46 16.06 12.59
C ALA A 172 -9.66 14.80 12.95
N MET A 173 -8.34 14.90 13.15
CA MET A 173 -7.50 13.78 13.61
C MET A 173 -7.96 13.22 14.97
N ASP A 174 -8.47 14.06 15.87
CA ASP A 174 -9.02 13.62 17.16
C ASP A 174 -10.33 12.79 17.01
N LYS A 175 -11.07 12.98 15.91
CA LYS A 175 -12.34 12.31 15.63
C LYS A 175 -12.21 11.06 14.77
N LEU A 176 -11.15 11.00 13.96
CA LEU A 176 -10.92 9.89 13.03
C LEU A 176 -10.19 8.75 13.75
N GLU A 177 -10.77 7.54 13.68
CA GLU A 177 -10.18 6.32 14.21
C GLU A 177 -9.74 5.40 13.05
N GLY A 178 -8.68 4.61 13.30
CA GLY A 178 -8.14 3.67 12.31
C GLY A 178 -6.84 4.16 11.66
N ALA A 179 -6.59 3.72 10.45
CA ALA A 179 -5.34 3.94 9.74
C ALA A 179 -5.50 5.02 8.66
N TYR A 180 -4.59 5.99 8.64
CA TYR A 180 -4.47 6.94 7.54
C TYR A 180 -3.12 7.64 7.51
N SER A 181 -2.57 7.78 6.30
CA SER A 181 -1.52 8.73 5.96
C SER A 181 -2.03 9.59 4.82
N SER A 182 -2.14 10.88 5.05
CA SER A 182 -2.89 11.79 4.19
C SER A 182 -2.08 13.00 3.80
N VAL A 183 -2.33 13.46 2.58
CA VAL A 183 -1.79 14.73 2.07
C VAL A 183 -2.95 15.61 1.62
N LEU A 184 -2.97 16.83 2.12
CA LEU A 184 -4.01 17.82 1.84
C LEU A 184 -3.38 19.09 1.28
N CYS A 185 -3.93 19.60 0.18
CA CYS A 185 -3.64 20.92 -0.36
C CYS A 185 -4.78 21.87 -0.01
N GLY A 186 -4.48 22.87 0.78
CA GLY A 186 -5.33 24.06 0.98
C GLY A 186 -5.03 25.14 -0.06
N PRO A 187 -5.61 26.34 0.13
CA PRO A 187 -5.38 27.48 -0.78
C PRO A 187 -3.88 27.86 -0.92
N SER A 188 -3.13 27.89 0.18
CA SER A 188 -1.73 28.32 0.24
C SER A 188 -0.81 27.37 1.03
N ARG A 189 -1.29 26.20 1.40
CA ARG A 189 -0.58 25.27 2.32
C ARG A 189 -0.67 23.86 1.84
N LEU A 190 0.43 23.11 2.00
CA LEU A 190 0.48 21.66 1.88
C LEU A 190 0.54 21.07 3.27
N ILE A 191 -0.37 20.15 3.60
CA ILE A 191 -0.48 19.52 4.92
C ILE A 191 -0.34 18.01 4.75
N GLY A 192 0.57 17.40 5.52
CA GLY A 192 0.65 15.95 5.70
C GLY A 192 0.25 15.56 7.11
N PHE A 193 -0.50 14.49 7.28
CA PHE A 193 -0.87 14.02 8.61
C PHE A 193 -1.00 12.50 8.66
N ARG A 194 -0.55 11.94 9.78
CA ARG A 194 -0.47 10.50 10.02
C ARG A 194 -1.32 10.13 11.23
N ASP A 195 -2.01 8.99 11.19
CA ASP A 195 -2.83 8.53 12.31
C ASP A 195 -2.02 8.35 13.61
N LYS A 196 -2.71 8.35 14.74
CA LYS A 196 -2.10 8.29 16.09
C LYS A 196 -1.28 7.03 16.37
N ASN A 197 -1.55 5.92 15.66
CA ASN A 197 -0.81 4.68 15.78
C ASN A 197 0.33 4.58 14.76
N GLY A 198 0.28 5.37 13.67
CA GLY A 198 1.25 5.35 12.59
C GLY A 198 1.18 4.10 11.71
N PHE A 199 -0.03 3.58 11.47
CA PHE A 199 -0.21 2.35 10.70
C PHE A 199 0.41 2.40 9.32
N ARG A 200 0.34 3.57 8.66
CA ARG A 200 0.83 3.73 7.30
C ARG A 200 2.02 4.68 7.26
N PRO A 201 3.01 4.42 6.39
CA PRO A 201 4.17 5.30 6.30
C PRO A 201 3.81 6.64 5.67
N LEU A 202 4.49 7.68 6.14
CA LEU A 202 4.50 9.02 5.55
C LEU A 202 5.83 9.68 5.90
N CYS A 203 6.49 10.27 4.92
CA CYS A 203 7.79 10.90 5.13
C CYS A 203 7.88 12.26 4.41
N ILE A 204 8.90 13.02 4.80
CA ILE A 204 9.18 14.36 4.30
C ILE A 204 10.55 14.35 3.66
N GLY A 205 10.66 15.04 2.53
CA GLY A 205 11.90 15.32 1.85
C GLY A 205 11.98 16.73 1.33
N LYS A 206 13.14 17.06 0.83
CA LYS A 206 13.44 18.34 0.21
C LYS A 206 13.99 18.11 -1.20
N LEU A 207 13.50 18.85 -2.18
CA LEU A 207 14.01 18.89 -3.54
C LEU A 207 14.39 20.33 -3.85
N ASN A 208 15.69 20.62 -3.94
CA ASN A 208 16.22 21.98 -3.98
C ASN A 208 15.69 22.82 -2.80
N ASN A 209 14.85 23.84 -3.06
CA ASN A 209 14.21 24.65 -2.03
C ASN A 209 12.78 24.20 -1.70
N SER A 210 12.22 23.32 -2.52
CA SER A 210 10.85 22.78 -2.39
C SER A 210 10.76 21.63 -1.38
N TYR A 211 9.59 21.44 -0.78
CA TYR A 211 9.32 20.34 0.14
C TYR A 211 8.40 19.30 -0.47
N ILE A 212 8.66 18.05 -0.10
CA ILE A 212 7.90 16.85 -0.53
C ILE A 212 7.35 16.13 0.69
N ILE A 213 6.09 15.66 0.60
CA ILE A 213 5.47 14.71 1.52
C ILE A 213 5.05 13.50 0.71
N THR A 214 5.45 12.29 1.09
CA THR A 214 5.16 11.08 0.33
C THR A 214 5.02 9.85 1.21
N SER A 215 4.38 8.79 0.70
CA SER A 215 4.25 7.52 1.40
C SER A 215 5.58 6.81 1.63
N GLU A 216 6.56 6.96 0.72
CA GLU A 216 7.83 6.22 0.79
C GLU A 216 9.03 7.10 0.43
N SER A 217 10.16 6.88 1.13
CA SER A 217 11.41 7.62 0.93
C SER A 217 12.04 7.37 -0.44
N CYS A 218 11.86 6.19 -1.04
CA CYS A 218 12.38 5.86 -2.36
C CYS A 218 11.90 6.83 -3.46
N VAL A 219 10.76 7.50 -3.27
CA VAL A 219 10.27 8.52 -4.19
C VAL A 219 11.16 9.77 -4.13
N ILE A 220 11.53 10.18 -2.92
CA ILE A 220 12.41 11.34 -2.71
C ILE A 220 13.75 11.09 -3.38
N ASP A 221 14.33 9.90 -3.14
CA ASP A 221 15.61 9.49 -3.75
C ASP A 221 15.51 9.45 -5.28
N SER A 222 14.42 8.91 -5.83
CA SER A 222 14.23 8.79 -7.28
C SER A 222 14.07 10.15 -7.98
N LEU A 223 13.61 11.17 -7.27
CA LEU A 223 13.52 12.54 -7.75
C LEU A 223 14.82 13.34 -7.56
N GLY A 224 15.83 12.75 -6.92
CA GLY A 224 17.09 13.42 -6.58
C GLY A 224 16.97 14.39 -5.40
N GLY A 225 15.97 14.19 -4.55
CA GLY A 225 15.75 14.95 -3.33
C GLY A 225 16.53 14.41 -2.13
N GLU A 226 16.44 15.12 -1.03
CA GLU A 226 17.00 14.74 0.28
C GLU A 226 15.88 14.25 1.20
N PHE A 227 15.98 13.02 1.70
CA PHE A 227 15.10 12.50 2.75
C PHE A 227 15.41 13.22 4.06
N LEU A 228 14.42 13.85 4.66
CA LEU A 228 14.61 14.55 5.94
C LEU A 228 14.28 13.64 7.11
N ARG A 229 13.06 13.11 7.16
CA ARG A 229 12.58 12.19 8.19
C ARG A 229 11.21 11.62 7.88
N ASP A 230 10.81 10.62 8.63
CA ASP A 230 9.42 10.18 8.69
C ASP A 230 8.53 11.20 9.44
N VAL A 231 7.23 11.21 9.12
CA VAL A 231 6.19 11.88 9.90
C VAL A 231 5.85 10.98 11.09
N GLU A 232 5.95 11.51 12.31
CA GLU A 232 5.68 10.72 13.51
C GLU A 232 4.21 10.30 13.61
N PRO A 233 3.90 9.17 14.27
CA PRO A 233 2.52 8.81 14.60
C PRO A 233 1.78 9.93 15.35
N GLY A 234 0.60 10.32 14.84
CA GLY A 234 -0.20 11.43 15.41
C GLY A 234 0.30 12.83 15.05
N GLU A 235 1.32 12.94 14.22
CA GLU A 235 1.86 14.22 13.77
C GLU A 235 1.10 14.75 12.56
N MET A 236 0.92 16.08 12.53
CA MET A 236 0.59 16.85 11.34
C MET A 236 1.78 17.77 10.99
N VAL A 237 2.12 17.82 9.72
CA VAL A 237 3.13 18.72 9.16
C VAL A 237 2.48 19.68 8.19
N VAL A 238 2.89 20.95 8.26
CA VAL A 238 2.38 22.03 7.41
C VAL A 238 3.56 22.66 6.70
N ILE A 239 3.41 22.86 5.40
CA ILE A 239 4.39 23.55 4.56
C ILE A 239 3.68 24.74 3.90
N ASP A 240 4.23 25.92 4.10
CA ASP A 240 3.75 27.17 3.54
C ASP A 240 4.93 28.07 3.11
N GLU A 241 4.67 29.33 2.82
CA GLU A 241 5.70 30.30 2.41
C GLU A 241 6.77 30.58 3.47
N THR A 242 6.49 30.28 4.75
CA THR A 242 7.42 30.46 5.87
C THR A 242 8.27 29.22 6.10
N GLY A 243 7.98 28.10 5.40
CA GLY A 243 8.70 26.85 5.44
C GLY A 243 7.90 25.69 6.04
N PHE A 244 8.58 24.85 6.81
CA PHE A 244 8.06 23.61 7.37
C PHE A 244 7.76 23.77 8.86
N HIS A 245 6.54 23.36 9.26
CA HIS A 245 6.07 23.38 10.65
C HIS A 245 5.52 22.03 11.07
N SER A 246 5.83 21.59 12.29
CA SER A 246 5.38 20.33 12.87
C SER A 246 4.39 20.57 13.99
N TYR A 247 3.25 19.88 13.94
CA TYR A 247 2.19 19.93 14.96
C TYR A 247 1.91 18.51 15.45
N LYS A 248 2.03 18.28 16.74
CA LYS A 248 1.69 16.99 17.33
C LYS A 248 0.23 17.00 17.81
N SER A 249 -0.50 15.93 17.53
CA SER A 249 -1.87 15.75 18.03
C SER A 249 -1.90 15.90 19.55
N ARG A 250 -3.00 16.46 20.08
CA ARG A 250 -3.25 16.55 21.52
C ARG A 250 -3.38 15.19 22.20
N ILE A 251 -3.54 14.12 21.42
CA ILE A 251 -3.65 12.77 21.93
C ILE A 251 -2.26 12.31 22.38
N LYS A 252 -2.09 12.18 23.70
CA LYS A 252 -0.86 11.68 24.32
C LYS A 252 -0.54 10.28 23.80
N ALA A 253 0.76 10.02 23.61
CA ALA A 253 1.37 8.82 23.09
C ALA A 253 0.55 7.54 23.34
N TYR A 254 -0.06 7.02 22.28
CA TYR A 254 -0.58 5.66 22.22
C TYR A 254 0.57 4.74 21.80
N ASN A 255 0.38 3.44 21.97
CA ASN A 255 1.29 2.46 21.40
C ASN A 255 1.32 2.64 19.90
N THR A 256 2.45 3.11 19.37
CA THR A 256 2.69 3.17 17.95
C THR A 256 2.64 1.76 17.36
N SER A 257 2.08 1.61 16.17
CA SER A 257 1.78 0.26 15.64
C SER A 257 1.75 0.26 14.11
N MET A 258 2.92 0.49 13.51
CA MET A 258 3.06 0.43 12.06
C MET A 258 2.70 -0.97 11.54
N CYS A 259 2.09 -1.04 10.37
CA CYS A 259 1.79 -2.32 9.73
C CYS A 259 3.10 -3.05 9.38
N ILE A 260 3.37 -4.18 10.03
CA ILE A 260 4.60 -4.96 9.77
C ILE A 260 4.68 -5.48 8.34
N PHE A 261 3.53 -5.63 7.66
CA PHE A 261 3.46 -6.12 6.28
C PHE A 261 3.99 -5.10 5.26
N GLU A 262 4.14 -3.83 5.64
CA GLU A 262 4.87 -2.84 4.84
C GLU A 262 6.31 -3.31 4.58
N TYR A 263 7.01 -3.82 5.61
CA TYR A 263 8.35 -4.39 5.44
C TYR A 263 8.34 -5.72 4.69
N VAL A 264 7.37 -6.59 4.96
CA VAL A 264 7.34 -7.92 4.33
C VAL A 264 7.07 -7.83 2.83
N TYR A 265 6.13 -6.98 2.42
CA TYR A 265 5.62 -6.99 1.06
C TYR A 265 5.42 -5.61 0.43
N VAL A 266 4.69 -4.68 1.09
CA VAL A 266 4.09 -3.52 0.41
C VAL A 266 5.13 -2.52 -0.09
N ALA A 267 6.03 -2.06 0.80
CA ALA A 267 6.99 -1.02 0.46
C ALA A 267 8.06 -1.50 -0.52
N ARG A 268 8.62 -0.58 -1.28
CA ARG A 268 9.77 -0.87 -2.15
C ARG A 268 11.00 -1.19 -1.30
N PRO A 269 11.85 -2.14 -1.75
CA PRO A 269 13.04 -2.51 -1.00
C PRO A 269 14.04 -1.38 -0.74
N ASP A 270 14.06 -0.39 -1.60
CA ASP A 270 14.92 0.80 -1.51
C ASP A 270 14.35 1.89 -0.61
N SER A 271 13.20 1.66 0.04
CA SER A 271 12.63 2.57 1.03
C SER A 271 13.23 2.36 2.42
N VAL A 272 13.31 3.47 3.18
CA VAL A 272 13.50 3.49 4.62
C VAL A 272 12.19 3.96 5.25
N ILE A 273 11.71 3.26 6.26
CA ILE A 273 10.46 3.57 6.96
C ILE A 273 10.72 3.50 8.46
N ASP A 274 10.33 4.53 9.20
CA ASP A 274 10.50 4.62 10.66
C ASP A 274 11.91 4.15 11.11
N GLY A 275 12.95 4.62 10.39
CA GLY A 275 14.36 4.35 10.66
C GLY A 275 14.92 3.03 10.14
N VAL A 276 14.10 2.13 9.56
CA VAL A 276 14.56 0.79 9.11
C VAL A 276 14.49 0.64 7.59
N SER A 277 15.56 0.12 7.00
CA SER A 277 15.59 -0.26 5.58
C SER A 277 14.71 -1.48 5.31
N VAL A 278 13.78 -1.34 4.36
CA VAL A 278 12.90 -2.42 3.92
C VAL A 278 13.70 -3.61 3.37
N HIS A 279 14.78 -3.34 2.61
CA HIS A 279 15.69 -4.37 2.14
C HIS A 279 16.28 -5.19 3.29
N ASN A 280 16.81 -4.51 4.31
CA ASN A 280 17.44 -5.19 5.43
C ASN A 280 16.44 -6.00 6.26
N ALA A 281 15.22 -5.49 6.43
CA ALA A 281 14.15 -6.21 7.11
C ALA A 281 13.78 -7.51 6.36
N ARG A 282 13.61 -7.47 5.03
CA ARG A 282 13.36 -8.68 4.22
C ARG A 282 14.52 -9.65 4.23
N PHE A 283 15.74 -9.15 4.18
CA PHE A 283 16.93 -9.98 4.25
C PHE A 283 17.02 -10.70 5.60
N LYS A 284 16.77 -9.98 6.70
CA LYS A 284 16.69 -10.53 8.05
C LYS A 284 15.59 -11.58 8.21
N ALA A 285 14.42 -11.36 7.58
CA ALA A 285 13.36 -12.36 7.57
C ALA A 285 13.83 -13.69 6.97
N GLY A 286 14.65 -13.65 5.92
CA GLY A 286 15.24 -14.85 5.34
C GLY A 286 16.25 -15.55 6.26
N GLU A 287 17.09 -14.80 6.96
CA GLU A 287 18.04 -15.37 7.95
C GLU A 287 17.29 -16.05 9.11
N LEU A 288 16.24 -15.41 9.63
CA LEU A 288 15.41 -15.97 10.70
C LEU A 288 14.63 -17.20 10.23
N LEU A 289 14.14 -17.17 8.99
CA LEU A 289 13.43 -18.28 8.38
C LEU A 289 14.31 -19.54 8.29
N TYR A 290 15.62 -19.39 7.98
CA TYR A 290 16.56 -20.51 8.05
C TYR A 290 16.73 -21.04 9.47
N ASN A 291 16.85 -20.16 10.46
CA ASN A 291 17.02 -20.58 11.85
C ASN A 291 15.82 -21.40 12.37
N GLU A 292 14.60 -21.07 11.90
CA GLU A 292 13.38 -21.77 12.27
C GLU A 292 13.14 -23.04 11.43
N HIS A 293 13.55 -23.05 10.16
CA HIS A 293 13.29 -24.11 9.20
C HIS A 293 14.56 -24.46 8.39
N PRO A 294 15.57 -25.10 9.01
CA PRO A 294 16.74 -25.58 8.29
C PRO A 294 16.36 -26.77 7.39
N ILE A 295 16.57 -26.62 6.08
CA ILE A 295 16.26 -27.64 5.07
C ILE A 295 17.51 -27.89 4.24
N ASP A 296 17.84 -29.18 3.97
CA ASP A 296 18.91 -29.57 3.04
C ASP A 296 18.38 -29.56 1.61
N ALA A 297 18.98 -28.76 0.74
CA ALA A 297 18.58 -28.60 -0.65
C ALA A 297 19.77 -28.18 -1.52
N ASP A 298 19.56 -28.21 -2.84
CA ASP A 298 20.63 -27.90 -3.80
C ASP A 298 20.63 -26.41 -4.21
N MET A 299 19.53 -25.69 -4.00
CA MET A 299 19.37 -24.30 -4.38
C MET A 299 18.25 -23.62 -3.62
N VAL A 300 18.47 -22.35 -3.26
CA VAL A 300 17.43 -21.43 -2.77
C VAL A 300 17.06 -20.46 -3.90
N CYS A 301 15.78 -20.20 -4.10
CA CYS A 301 15.31 -19.14 -4.99
C CYS A 301 14.11 -18.39 -4.41
N GLY A 302 13.94 -17.12 -4.79
CA GLY A 302 12.80 -16.31 -4.41
C GLY A 302 11.71 -16.30 -5.47
N VAL A 303 10.47 -16.20 -5.04
CA VAL A 303 9.35 -15.88 -5.94
C VAL A 303 9.45 -14.39 -6.31
N PRO A 304 9.55 -14.05 -7.61
CA PRO A 304 9.69 -12.65 -8.02
C PRO A 304 8.38 -11.84 -7.82
N ASP A 305 8.44 -10.59 -7.27
CA ASP A 305 9.67 -9.88 -6.88
C ASP A 305 9.85 -9.93 -5.33
N SER A 306 8.80 -10.17 -4.57
CA SER A 306 8.70 -10.04 -3.11
C SER A 306 9.58 -11.04 -2.33
N GLY A 307 9.65 -12.29 -2.79
CA GLY A 307 10.41 -13.34 -2.12
C GLY A 307 11.92 -13.31 -2.37
N ILE A 308 12.42 -12.48 -3.29
CA ILE A 308 13.83 -12.50 -3.72
C ILE A 308 14.79 -12.19 -2.59
N ILE A 309 14.55 -11.11 -1.84
CA ILE A 309 15.46 -10.64 -0.80
C ILE A 309 15.48 -11.58 0.40
N ALA A 310 14.31 -12.07 0.81
CA ALA A 310 14.23 -13.08 1.88
C ALA A 310 14.93 -14.39 1.47
N ALA A 311 14.81 -14.82 0.21
CA ALA A 311 15.54 -15.97 -0.31
C ALA A 311 17.07 -15.76 -0.27
N GLN A 312 17.56 -14.56 -0.54
CA GLN A 312 18.98 -14.22 -0.41
C GLN A 312 19.44 -14.29 1.05
N GLY A 313 18.65 -13.78 2.01
CA GLY A 313 18.92 -13.89 3.43
C GLY A 313 18.98 -15.36 3.89
N TYR A 314 18.03 -16.17 3.49
CA TYR A 314 18.01 -17.62 3.75
C TYR A 314 19.24 -18.32 3.16
N ALA A 315 19.57 -18.05 1.90
CA ALA A 315 20.72 -18.64 1.23
C ALA A 315 22.04 -18.29 1.94
N LYS A 316 22.20 -17.03 2.37
CA LYS A 316 23.38 -16.60 3.13
C LYS A 316 23.50 -17.33 4.46
N ALA A 317 22.40 -17.44 5.21
CA ALA A 317 22.39 -18.09 6.52
C ALA A 317 22.64 -19.60 6.44
N SER A 318 22.05 -20.27 5.42
CA SER A 318 22.16 -21.71 5.20
C SER A 318 23.46 -22.15 4.55
N GLY A 319 24.13 -21.26 3.80
CA GLY A 319 25.25 -21.61 2.92
C GLY A 319 24.82 -22.31 1.63
N ILE A 320 23.52 -22.56 1.40
CA ILE A 320 22.99 -23.14 0.16
C ILE A 320 23.03 -22.07 -0.93
N PRO A 321 23.50 -22.40 -2.17
CA PRO A 321 23.59 -21.43 -3.24
C PRO A 321 22.25 -20.77 -3.58
N TYR A 322 22.24 -19.44 -3.66
CA TYR A 322 21.12 -18.71 -4.25
C TYR A 322 21.14 -18.86 -5.78
N GLY A 323 19.99 -19.14 -6.38
CA GLY A 323 19.87 -19.27 -7.82
C GLY A 323 18.55 -18.70 -8.37
N THR A 324 18.55 -18.35 -9.65
CA THR A 324 17.34 -17.90 -10.33
C THR A 324 16.50 -19.11 -10.75
N GLY A 325 15.40 -19.36 -10.04
CA GLY A 325 14.43 -20.41 -10.37
C GLY A 325 13.35 -19.97 -11.37
N PHE A 326 13.08 -18.67 -11.43
CA PHE A 326 12.01 -18.09 -12.23
C PHE A 326 12.47 -16.88 -13.05
N VAL A 327 11.81 -16.68 -14.18
CA VAL A 327 11.93 -15.46 -15.00
C VAL A 327 10.55 -14.82 -15.10
N LYS A 328 10.44 -13.56 -14.63
CA LYS A 328 9.24 -12.74 -14.77
C LYS A 328 9.33 -11.93 -16.05
N ASN A 329 8.34 -12.09 -16.93
CA ASN A 329 8.26 -11.31 -18.15
C ASN A 329 7.78 -9.88 -17.83
N LYS A 330 8.71 -8.92 -17.82
CA LYS A 330 8.45 -7.51 -17.51
C LYS A 330 7.75 -6.76 -18.66
N TYR A 331 7.74 -7.32 -19.87
CA TYR A 331 7.13 -6.70 -21.04
C TYR A 331 5.64 -6.99 -21.21
N ILE A 332 5.12 -7.93 -20.43
CA ILE A 332 3.68 -8.19 -20.37
C ILE A 332 3.11 -7.33 -19.28
N GLY A 333 2.47 -6.22 -19.66
CA GLY A 333 1.70 -5.37 -18.77
C GLY A 333 0.54 -6.15 -18.12
N ARG A 334 -0.16 -5.56 -17.15
CA ARG A 334 -1.42 -6.09 -16.62
C ARG A 334 -2.44 -6.14 -17.77
N THR A 335 -2.60 -7.30 -18.36
CA THR A 335 -3.47 -7.45 -19.54
C THR A 335 -4.87 -7.83 -19.10
N VAL A 336 -5.79 -7.07 -19.57
CA VAL A 336 -7.22 -7.31 -19.54
C VAL A 336 -7.56 -8.51 -20.42
N GLY A 337 -8.01 -9.59 -19.80
CA GLY A 337 -8.47 -10.79 -20.52
C GLY A 337 -9.90 -11.15 -20.16
N THR A 338 -10.81 -11.08 -21.11
CA THR A 338 -12.15 -11.67 -20.98
C THR A 338 -12.10 -13.14 -21.39
N GLY A 339 -12.32 -14.07 -20.42
CA GLY A 339 -12.38 -15.52 -20.64
C GLY A 339 -11.36 -16.34 -19.86
N LYS A 340 -11.80 -17.43 -19.22
CA LYS A 340 -10.99 -18.28 -18.34
C LYS A 340 -9.75 -18.88 -19.02
N ASP A 341 -9.83 -19.26 -20.30
CA ASP A 341 -8.71 -19.87 -21.01
C ASP A 341 -7.64 -18.86 -21.44
N LYS A 342 -8.05 -17.63 -21.80
CA LYS A 342 -7.12 -16.55 -22.13
C LYS A 342 -6.35 -16.08 -20.88
N LYS A 343 -6.99 -16.09 -19.73
CA LYS A 343 -6.38 -15.80 -18.43
C LYS A 343 -5.31 -16.83 -18.06
N LYS A 344 -5.59 -18.14 -18.21
CA LYS A 344 -4.60 -19.20 -17.92
C LYS A 344 -3.36 -19.14 -18.83
N ARG A 345 -3.53 -18.75 -20.11
CA ARG A 345 -2.40 -18.60 -21.03
C ARG A 345 -1.52 -17.40 -20.67
N LEU A 346 -2.12 -16.27 -20.31
CA LEU A 346 -1.41 -15.07 -19.88
C LEU A 346 -0.63 -15.29 -18.58
N LEU A 347 -1.18 -16.06 -17.63
CA LEU A 347 -0.47 -16.46 -16.42
C LEU A 347 0.81 -17.24 -16.72
N LYS A 348 0.75 -18.22 -17.63
CA LYS A 348 1.91 -19.01 -18.05
C LYS A 348 3.00 -18.18 -18.74
N THR A 349 2.63 -17.08 -19.40
CA THR A 349 3.60 -16.21 -20.09
C THR A 349 4.24 -15.17 -19.17
N ARG A 350 3.67 -14.94 -18.00
CA ARG A 350 4.12 -13.91 -17.07
C ARG A 350 5.23 -14.39 -16.12
N LEU A 351 5.15 -15.63 -15.67
CA LEU A 351 6.15 -16.29 -14.83
C LEU A 351 6.51 -17.65 -15.42
N THR A 352 7.79 -17.88 -15.66
CA THR A 352 8.29 -19.13 -16.24
C THR A 352 9.40 -19.67 -15.35
N ALA A 353 9.37 -20.99 -15.07
CA ALA A 353 10.47 -21.65 -14.37
C ALA A 353 11.67 -21.84 -15.31
N LEU A 354 12.86 -21.57 -14.81
CA LEU A 354 14.11 -21.71 -15.56
C LEU A 354 14.60 -23.17 -15.51
N LYS A 355 14.13 -23.98 -16.44
CA LYS A 355 14.39 -25.43 -16.49
C LYS A 355 15.86 -25.79 -16.34
N ALA A 356 16.77 -25.03 -16.96
CA ALA A 356 18.21 -25.27 -16.89
C ALA A 356 18.77 -25.21 -15.44
N ASN A 357 18.13 -24.41 -14.58
CA ASN A 357 18.58 -24.22 -13.21
C ASN A 357 17.88 -25.13 -12.22
N VAL A 358 16.64 -25.59 -12.52
CA VAL A 358 15.79 -26.29 -11.53
C VAL A 358 15.72 -27.81 -11.76
N SER A 359 15.93 -28.28 -13.00
CA SER A 359 15.77 -29.68 -13.34
C SER A 359 16.69 -30.60 -12.55
N GLY A 360 16.12 -31.65 -11.91
CA GLY A 360 16.81 -32.63 -11.11
C GLY A 360 17.25 -32.16 -9.70
N LYS A 361 16.96 -30.91 -9.31
CA LYS A 361 17.39 -30.33 -8.03
C LYS A 361 16.28 -30.36 -6.98
N ARG A 362 16.71 -30.37 -5.72
CA ARG A 362 15.89 -30.07 -4.55
C ARG A 362 15.93 -28.56 -4.35
N ILE A 363 14.78 -27.93 -4.35
CA ILE A 363 14.67 -26.46 -4.40
C ILE A 363 13.91 -25.93 -3.17
N ILE A 364 14.50 -24.95 -2.52
CA ILE A 364 13.80 -24.10 -1.55
C ILE A 364 13.30 -22.87 -2.29
N ILE A 365 12.00 -22.64 -2.24
CA ILE A 365 11.38 -21.39 -2.72
C ILE A 365 10.91 -20.56 -1.54
N VAL A 366 11.22 -19.26 -1.58
CA VAL A 366 10.79 -18.31 -0.56
C VAL A 366 9.79 -17.33 -1.20
N ASP A 367 8.62 -17.16 -0.56
CA ASP A 367 7.64 -16.13 -0.91
C ASP A 367 7.27 -15.31 0.34
N ASP A 368 6.55 -14.21 0.16
CA ASP A 368 6.13 -13.32 1.25
C ASP A 368 4.97 -13.88 2.07
N SER A 369 3.97 -14.48 1.40
CA SER A 369 2.72 -14.91 2.06
C SER A 369 1.93 -15.93 1.25
N ILE A 370 1.03 -16.65 1.94
CA ILE A 370 -0.03 -17.47 1.33
C ILE A 370 -1.38 -17.01 1.89
N VAL A 371 -2.29 -16.57 1.00
CA VAL A 371 -3.63 -16.12 1.39
C VAL A 371 -4.68 -17.20 1.10
N ARG A 372 -4.82 -17.61 -0.17
CA ARG A 372 -5.79 -18.63 -0.63
C ARG A 372 -5.14 -19.91 -1.14
N GLY A 373 -3.84 -19.88 -1.46
CA GLY A 373 -3.02 -21.00 -1.89
C GLY A 373 -3.03 -21.29 -3.39
N GLU A 374 -3.79 -20.56 -4.21
CA GLU A 374 -3.85 -20.78 -5.66
C GLU A 374 -2.53 -20.41 -6.34
N THR A 375 -1.94 -19.29 -5.97
CA THR A 375 -0.64 -18.83 -6.48
C THR A 375 0.49 -19.77 -6.05
N ALA A 376 0.52 -20.16 -4.78
CA ALA A 376 1.51 -21.09 -4.25
C ALA A 376 1.47 -22.44 -4.99
N ASN A 377 0.28 -23.00 -5.19
CA ASN A 377 0.10 -24.22 -5.97
C ASN A 377 0.62 -24.07 -7.42
N HIS A 378 0.32 -22.94 -8.06
CA HIS A 378 0.78 -22.69 -9.42
C HIS A 378 2.31 -22.58 -9.51
N ILE A 379 2.96 -21.91 -8.55
CA ILE A 379 4.42 -21.73 -8.46
C ILE A 379 5.10 -23.08 -8.27
N VAL A 380 4.63 -23.90 -7.32
CA VAL A 380 5.16 -25.26 -7.08
C VAL A 380 5.01 -26.11 -8.35
N LYS A 381 3.84 -26.06 -9.00
CA LYS A 381 3.60 -26.79 -10.24
C LYS A 381 4.56 -26.37 -11.36
N LEU A 382 4.85 -25.08 -11.52
CA LEU A 382 5.82 -24.61 -12.53
C LEU A 382 7.20 -25.22 -12.32
N LEU A 383 7.67 -25.37 -11.09
CA LEU A 383 8.96 -25.99 -10.78
C LEU A 383 8.92 -27.51 -11.03
N ARG A 384 7.83 -28.18 -10.65
CA ARG A 384 7.64 -29.62 -10.93
C ARG A 384 7.61 -29.91 -12.43
N ASP A 385 6.86 -29.10 -13.20
CA ASP A 385 6.77 -29.23 -14.67
C ASP A 385 8.14 -28.93 -15.32
N ALA A 386 9.00 -28.14 -14.70
CA ALA A 386 10.38 -27.88 -15.13
C ALA A 386 11.39 -28.99 -14.70
N GLY A 387 10.94 -29.99 -13.92
CA GLY A 387 11.74 -31.14 -13.53
C GLY A 387 12.42 -31.02 -12.18
N ALA A 388 11.97 -30.15 -11.27
CA ALA A 388 12.47 -30.12 -9.90
C ALA A 388 12.20 -31.45 -9.18
N LYS A 389 13.22 -31.98 -8.48
CA LYS A 389 13.12 -33.24 -7.74
C LYS A 389 12.29 -33.07 -6.45
N GLU A 390 12.60 -32.02 -5.70
CA GLU A 390 11.89 -31.63 -4.50
C GLU A 390 11.63 -30.12 -4.51
N VAL A 391 10.51 -29.69 -3.92
CA VAL A 391 10.12 -28.28 -3.80
C VAL A 391 9.67 -28.01 -2.38
N HIS A 392 10.49 -27.29 -1.64
CA HIS A 392 10.22 -26.86 -0.27
C HIS A 392 9.78 -25.40 -0.27
N MET A 393 8.60 -25.10 0.25
CA MET A 393 8.07 -23.74 0.28
C MET A 393 8.24 -23.12 1.65
N LEU A 394 8.85 -21.96 1.69
CA LEU A 394 9.04 -21.16 2.89
C LEU A 394 8.42 -19.78 2.72
N ILE A 395 7.75 -19.31 3.74
CA ILE A 395 7.00 -18.06 3.73
C ILE A 395 7.60 -17.12 4.78
N SER A 396 8.01 -15.92 4.35
CA SER A 396 8.67 -14.93 5.21
C SER A 396 7.70 -14.13 6.10
N SER A 397 6.46 -14.58 6.23
CA SER A 397 5.48 -14.11 7.21
C SER A 397 4.78 -15.29 7.91
N PRO A 398 4.11 -15.07 9.04
CA PRO A 398 3.18 -16.04 9.61
C PRO A 398 1.95 -16.25 8.70
N PRO A 399 1.16 -17.32 8.94
CA PRO A 399 -0.10 -17.52 8.22
C PRO A 399 -1.13 -16.44 8.56
N PHE A 400 -1.84 -15.92 7.56
CA PHE A 400 -2.98 -15.04 7.75
C PHE A 400 -4.16 -15.80 8.36
N VAL A 401 -4.62 -15.37 9.54
CA VAL A 401 -5.73 -16.00 10.26
C VAL A 401 -6.89 -15.04 10.55
N CYS A 402 -6.67 -13.74 10.42
CA CYS A 402 -7.67 -12.71 10.69
C CYS A 402 -7.71 -11.65 9.56
N PRO A 403 -8.88 -11.00 9.37
CA PRO A 403 -8.99 -9.89 8.41
C PRO A 403 -8.17 -8.68 8.86
N CYS A 404 -7.87 -7.77 7.93
CA CYS A 404 -7.29 -6.48 8.23
C CYS A 404 -8.39 -5.41 8.24
N TYR A 405 -8.37 -4.52 9.25
CA TYR A 405 -9.29 -3.38 9.37
C TYR A 405 -8.62 -2.04 9.09
N PHE A 406 -7.30 -2.04 8.82
CA PHE A 406 -6.46 -0.84 8.71
C PHE A 406 -5.95 -0.59 7.28
N GLY A 407 -6.63 -1.20 6.27
CA GLY A 407 -6.45 -0.85 4.86
C GLY A 407 -5.95 -1.97 3.95
N MET A 408 -5.33 -3.07 4.45
CA MET A 408 -4.95 -4.21 3.61
C MET A 408 -6.20 -4.96 3.11
N ASP A 409 -6.13 -5.45 1.85
CA ASP A 409 -7.22 -6.20 1.21
C ASP A 409 -7.36 -7.64 1.73
N ILE A 410 -7.57 -7.77 3.03
CA ILE A 410 -7.84 -9.03 3.72
C ILE A 410 -9.16 -8.86 4.47
N HIS A 411 -10.29 -9.00 3.77
CA HIS A 411 -11.59 -8.64 4.33
C HIS A 411 -12.39 -9.82 4.89
N ASN A 412 -12.08 -11.05 4.48
CA ASN A 412 -12.92 -12.21 4.78
C ASN A 412 -12.10 -13.34 5.38
N LYS A 413 -12.39 -13.65 6.65
CA LYS A 413 -11.73 -14.72 7.42
C LYS A 413 -11.91 -16.10 6.77
N GLU A 414 -13.09 -16.36 6.19
CA GLU A 414 -13.43 -17.65 5.56
C GLU A 414 -12.64 -17.90 4.26
N SER A 415 -12.11 -16.83 3.63
CA SER A 415 -11.28 -16.96 2.43
C SER A 415 -9.83 -17.33 2.72
N LEU A 416 -9.37 -17.14 3.96
CA LEU A 416 -8.00 -17.43 4.37
C LEU A 416 -7.77 -18.93 4.46
N ILE A 417 -6.76 -19.44 3.73
CA ILE A 417 -6.49 -20.88 3.67
C ILE A 417 -6.13 -21.46 5.04
N ALA A 418 -5.38 -20.71 5.86
CA ALA A 418 -4.95 -21.14 7.19
C ALA A 418 -6.09 -21.26 8.22
N ASN A 419 -7.27 -20.71 7.93
CA ASN A 419 -8.47 -20.92 8.76
C ASN A 419 -9.27 -22.16 8.36
N ARG A 420 -8.94 -22.78 7.23
CA ARG A 420 -9.68 -23.90 6.67
C ARG A 420 -8.89 -25.20 6.72
N PHE A 421 -7.57 -25.11 6.75
CA PHE A 421 -6.68 -26.27 6.61
C PHE A 421 -5.47 -26.10 7.53
N SER A 422 -4.98 -27.22 8.06
CA SER A 422 -3.70 -27.28 8.78
C SER A 422 -2.53 -26.99 7.84
N GLN A 423 -1.37 -26.68 8.39
CA GLN A 423 -0.15 -26.45 7.60
C GLN A 423 0.19 -27.66 6.73
N GLU A 424 0.02 -28.88 7.22
CA GLU A 424 0.24 -30.11 6.46
C GLU A 424 -0.76 -30.27 5.30
N GLU A 425 -2.03 -29.97 5.54
CA GLU A 425 -3.04 -29.98 4.48
C GLU A 425 -2.80 -28.91 3.42
N ILE A 426 -2.33 -27.73 3.84
CA ILE A 426 -1.92 -26.64 2.90
C ILE A 426 -0.73 -27.11 2.07
N CYS A 427 0.29 -27.69 2.70
CA CYS A 427 1.46 -28.26 2.01
C CYS A 427 1.05 -29.24 0.92
N ASN A 428 0.18 -30.19 1.27
CA ASN A 428 -0.35 -31.17 0.32
C ASN A 428 -1.16 -30.52 -0.81
N LYS A 429 -2.00 -29.51 -0.49
CA LYS A 429 -2.82 -28.79 -1.49
C LYS A 429 -1.98 -28.00 -2.49
N ILE A 430 -0.90 -27.37 -2.05
CA ILE A 430 0.00 -26.64 -2.94
C ILE A 430 0.96 -27.56 -3.69
N GLY A 431 1.10 -28.83 -3.28
CA GLY A 431 1.94 -29.84 -3.91
C GLY A 431 3.44 -29.73 -3.59
N ALA A 432 3.78 -29.07 -2.47
CA ALA A 432 5.14 -28.98 -1.96
C ALA A 432 5.52 -30.19 -1.12
N ASP A 433 6.84 -30.46 -1.00
CA ASP A 433 7.37 -31.52 -0.14
C ASP A 433 7.42 -31.06 1.33
N SER A 434 7.57 -29.79 1.57
CA SER A 434 7.42 -29.17 2.90
C SER A 434 6.96 -27.72 2.79
N LEU A 435 6.35 -27.23 3.88
CA LEU A 435 5.89 -25.86 4.03
C LEU A 435 6.34 -25.34 5.40
N GLY A 436 6.97 -24.16 5.43
CA GLY A 436 7.34 -23.46 6.67
C GLY A 436 6.91 -21.99 6.60
N TYR A 437 6.53 -21.45 7.75
CA TYR A 437 6.20 -20.02 7.93
C TYR A 437 7.13 -19.41 8.97
N LEU A 438 7.52 -18.15 8.76
CA LEU A 438 8.21 -17.41 9.80
C LEU A 438 7.27 -17.25 11.01
N SER A 439 7.78 -17.46 12.20
CA SER A 439 7.01 -17.30 13.43
C SER A 439 6.66 -15.82 13.69
N ILE A 440 5.66 -15.56 14.56
CA ILE A 440 5.35 -14.21 15.06
C ILE A 440 6.60 -13.60 15.77
N SER A 441 7.32 -14.42 16.52
CA SER A 441 8.56 -13.97 17.19
C SER A 441 9.62 -13.56 16.19
N GLY A 442 9.82 -14.33 15.13
CA GLY A 442 10.73 -14.00 14.04
C GLY A 442 10.28 -12.75 13.29
N LEU A 443 8.98 -12.65 12.97
CA LEU A 443 8.42 -11.48 12.30
C LEU A 443 8.68 -10.18 13.07
N ASN A 444 8.52 -10.18 14.38
CA ASN A 444 8.76 -8.99 15.22
C ASN A 444 10.25 -8.57 15.28
N GLN A 445 11.17 -9.44 14.87
CA GLN A 445 12.61 -9.16 14.84
C GLN A 445 13.12 -8.62 13.49
N ILE A 446 12.30 -8.68 12.41
CA ILE A 446 12.78 -8.28 11.07
C ILE A 446 13.13 -6.80 10.97
N ALA A 447 12.43 -5.97 11.74
CA ALA A 447 12.59 -4.52 11.77
C ALA A 447 13.02 -4.04 13.16
N GLU A 448 13.91 -4.79 13.81
CA GLU A 448 14.55 -4.41 15.06
C GLU A 448 15.28 -3.07 14.88
N GLY A 449 15.06 -2.13 15.81
CA GLY A 449 15.59 -0.76 15.73
C GLY A 449 14.64 0.25 15.08
N ALA A 450 13.43 -0.15 14.70
CA ALA A 450 12.40 0.83 14.30
C ALA A 450 11.97 1.70 15.49
N ASP A 451 11.71 2.96 15.21
CA ASP A 451 11.28 3.95 16.22
C ASP A 451 9.82 3.75 16.65
N VAL A 452 9.14 2.73 16.12
CA VAL A 452 7.72 2.44 16.33
C VAL A 452 7.47 0.95 16.63
N GLY A 453 6.37 0.63 17.31
CA GLY A 453 5.87 -0.74 17.42
C GLY A 453 5.18 -1.23 16.15
N PHE A 454 4.72 -2.49 16.14
CA PHE A 454 4.13 -3.11 14.96
C PHE A 454 2.71 -3.62 15.17
N CYS A 455 1.87 -3.42 14.15
CA CYS A 455 0.61 -4.11 14.00
C CYS A 455 0.82 -5.45 13.28
N ASN A 456 0.42 -6.55 13.92
CA ASN A 456 0.42 -7.90 13.38
C ASN A 456 -0.95 -8.59 13.54
N GLY A 457 -2.03 -7.80 13.66
CA GLY A 457 -3.38 -8.27 13.95
C GLY A 457 -3.94 -9.27 12.92
N CYS A 458 -3.52 -9.18 11.64
CA CYS A 458 -3.91 -10.14 10.61
C CYS A 458 -3.34 -11.56 10.84
N PHE A 459 -2.27 -11.68 11.63
CA PHE A 459 -1.63 -12.94 12.00
C PHE A 459 -2.04 -13.44 13.39
N THR A 460 -2.42 -12.54 14.31
CA THR A 460 -2.68 -12.89 15.72
C THR A 460 -4.16 -12.77 16.11
N GLY A 461 -4.91 -11.88 15.46
CA GLY A 461 -6.25 -11.47 15.90
C GLY A 461 -6.24 -10.39 16.99
N GLU A 462 -5.06 -9.95 17.44
CA GLU A 462 -4.89 -8.88 18.40
C GLU A 462 -4.61 -7.57 17.67
N TYR A 463 -5.52 -6.62 17.78
CA TYR A 463 -5.44 -5.35 17.08
C TYR A 463 -5.06 -4.22 18.05
N PRO A 464 -4.11 -3.35 17.67
CA PRO A 464 -3.63 -2.27 18.54
C PRO A 464 -4.59 -1.07 18.63
N ALA A 465 -5.64 -1.04 17.82
CA ALA A 465 -6.67 -0.01 17.81
C ALA A 465 -8.06 -0.63 17.68
N GLU A 466 -9.10 0.18 17.92
CA GLU A 466 -10.49 -0.27 17.79
C GLU A 466 -10.80 -0.70 16.35
N ILE A 467 -11.39 -1.89 16.23
CA ILE A 467 -11.91 -2.40 14.97
C ILE A 467 -13.32 -1.84 14.70
N PRO A 468 -13.82 -1.85 13.44
CA PRO A 468 -15.16 -1.36 13.13
C PRO A 468 -16.24 -2.05 13.97
N ARG A 469 -17.03 -1.28 14.71
CA ARG A 469 -18.16 -1.78 15.50
C ARG A 469 -19.35 -2.11 14.59
N THR A 470 -19.46 -1.41 13.47
CA THR A 470 -20.56 -1.54 12.50
C THR A 470 -19.99 -1.74 11.12
N ILE A 471 -20.48 -2.77 10.40
CA ILE A 471 -20.16 -2.94 9.00
C ILE A 471 -21.04 -1.99 8.17
N PHE A 472 -20.42 -1.09 7.44
CA PHE A 472 -21.14 -0.23 6.53
C PHE A 472 -21.75 -1.07 5.39
N VAL A 473 -23.06 -1.01 5.24
CA VAL A 473 -23.78 -1.64 4.13
C VAL A 473 -24.27 -0.53 3.22
N ASP A 474 -23.70 -0.48 2.02
CA ASP A 474 -24.19 0.44 0.99
C ASP A 474 -25.63 0.07 0.58
N LYS A 475 -26.57 0.90 0.99
CA LYS A 475 -28.00 0.71 0.67
C LYS A 475 -28.27 0.73 -0.85
N PHE A 476 -27.39 1.33 -1.64
CA PHE A 476 -27.52 1.49 -3.09
C PHE A 476 -26.73 0.45 -3.90
N ALA A 477 -25.92 -0.39 -3.24
CA ALA A 477 -25.14 -1.46 -3.91
C ALA A 477 -26.03 -2.54 -4.54
N LYS A 478 -27.23 -2.77 -4.02
CA LYS A 478 -28.19 -3.68 -4.64
C LYS A 478 -28.94 -2.95 -5.74
N LYS A 479 -28.82 -3.43 -6.99
CA LYS A 479 -29.73 -3.00 -8.06
C LYS A 479 -31.15 -3.14 -7.55
N ILE A 480 -31.93 -2.05 -7.61
CA ILE A 480 -33.37 -2.11 -7.42
C ILE A 480 -33.89 -3.02 -8.53
N ASN A 481 -34.23 -4.25 -8.21
CA ASN A 481 -34.92 -5.12 -9.15
C ASN A 481 -36.25 -4.40 -9.52
N LYS A 482 -36.29 -3.86 -10.70
CA LYS A 482 -37.60 -3.43 -11.26
C LYS A 482 -38.49 -4.67 -11.24
N LYS A 483 -39.53 -4.63 -10.40
CA LYS A 483 -40.65 -5.54 -10.50
C LYS A 483 -41.36 -5.32 -11.84
#